data_6ce561bbea80baa09f5e27281da52881
#
_entry.id   6ce561bbea80baa09f5e27281da52881
#
_cell.length_a   1.000
_cell.length_b   1.000
_cell.length_c   1.000
_cell.angle_alpha   90.00
_cell.angle_beta   90.00
_cell.angle_gamma   90.00
#
_symmetry.space_group_name_H-M   'P 1'
#
loop_
_entity.id
_entity.type
_entity.pdbx_description
1 polymer ?
#
loop_
_entity_poly.entity_id
_entity_poly.type
_entity_poly.pdbx_seq_one_letter_code
_entity_poly.pdbx_strand_id
1 'polypeptide(L)'
;MANHITTQKLCNWFIQRANENGTPLNPVKLNHLVILADWWHLHRNGIRLINETAEAWPQGPVLPSIYHEYKDQAPWGAIEHPSRRQPPLEPETDAIPSLEQIWKQYYKYTGQQLARSSMSPHSPW
;
A
#
# COMPACT_ATOMS: atom_id res chain seq x y z
N MET A 1 21.67 -10.58 -1.50
CA MET A 1 21.19 -9.47 -0.69
C MET A 1 19.85 -8.97 -1.21
N ALA A 2 18.85 -8.92 -0.34
CA ALA A 2 17.54 -8.43 -0.75
C ALA A 2 17.58 -6.91 -0.86
N ASN A 3 17.19 -6.38 -2.02
CA ASN A 3 17.03 -4.94 -2.22
C ASN A 3 15.60 -4.55 -1.92
N HIS A 4 15.43 -3.55 -1.08
CA HIS A 4 14.10 -3.03 -0.82
C HIS A 4 13.58 -2.26 -2.05
N ILE A 5 12.28 -2.33 -2.24
CA ILE A 5 11.58 -1.61 -3.30
C ILE A 5 11.13 -0.27 -2.70
N THR A 6 11.13 0.80 -3.50
CA THR A 6 10.62 2.07 -3.00
C THR A 6 9.12 1.96 -2.75
N THR A 7 8.66 2.65 -1.71
CA THR A 7 7.23 2.66 -1.38
C THR A 7 6.40 3.12 -2.58
N GLN A 8 6.88 4.12 -3.33
CA GLN A 8 6.14 4.67 -4.45
C GLN A 8 5.96 3.64 -5.59
N LYS A 9 6.92 2.74 -5.79
CA LYS A 9 6.75 1.68 -6.79
C LYS A 9 5.60 0.75 -6.42
N LEU A 10 5.47 0.42 -5.13
CA LEU A 10 4.36 -0.40 -4.67
C LEU A 10 3.03 0.35 -4.84
N CYS A 11 3.02 1.65 -4.52
CA CYS A 11 1.85 2.48 -4.72
C CYS A 11 1.41 2.46 -6.18
N ASN A 12 2.36 2.64 -7.09
CA ASN A 12 2.06 2.66 -8.52
C ASN A 12 1.47 1.34 -9.00
N TRP A 13 1.97 0.23 -8.48
CA TRP A 13 1.44 -1.07 -8.82
C TRP A 13 -0.04 -1.18 -8.42
N PHE A 14 -0.37 -0.77 -7.18
CA PHE A 14 -1.75 -0.81 -6.71
C PHE A 14 -2.65 0.14 -7.50
N ILE A 15 -2.16 1.34 -7.80
CA ILE A 15 -2.94 2.32 -8.58
C ILE A 15 -3.26 1.76 -9.96
N GLN A 16 -2.26 1.17 -10.62
CA GLN A 16 -2.47 0.58 -11.93
C GLN A 16 -3.46 -0.58 -11.89
N ARG A 17 -3.32 -1.46 -10.89
CA ARG A 17 -4.23 -2.58 -10.73
C ARG A 17 -5.66 -2.12 -10.46
N ALA A 18 -5.81 -1.09 -9.62
CA ALA A 18 -7.12 -0.52 -9.32
C ALA A 18 -7.78 0.04 -10.58
N ASN A 19 -7.00 0.73 -11.41
CA ASN A 19 -7.51 1.27 -12.67
C ASN A 19 -7.94 0.16 -13.63
N GLU A 20 -7.17 -0.92 -13.71
CA GLU A 20 -7.50 -2.06 -14.56
C GLU A 20 -8.80 -2.73 -14.14
N ASN A 21 -9.10 -2.73 -12.86
CA ASN A 21 -10.30 -3.35 -12.31
C ASN A 21 -11.48 -2.39 -12.13
N GLY A 22 -11.28 -1.11 -12.45
CA GLY A 22 -12.32 -0.11 -12.21
C GLY A 22 -12.65 0.09 -10.74
N THR A 23 -11.70 -0.19 -9.85
CA THR A 23 -11.88 -0.09 -8.41
C THR A 23 -11.37 1.26 -7.91
N PRO A 24 -12.17 2.03 -7.14
CA PRO A 24 -11.69 3.30 -6.60
C PRO A 24 -10.55 3.09 -5.61
N LEU A 25 -9.56 3.99 -5.66
CA LEU A 25 -8.42 3.97 -4.77
C LEU A 25 -8.16 5.38 -4.28
N ASN A 26 -7.97 5.54 -2.97
CA ASN A 26 -7.64 6.82 -2.36
C ASN A 26 -6.37 6.68 -1.52
N PRO A 27 -5.77 7.80 -1.06
CA PRO A 27 -4.53 7.72 -0.28
C PRO A 27 -4.64 6.86 0.97
N VAL A 28 -5.77 6.88 1.67
CA VAL A 28 -5.94 6.08 2.88
C VAL A 28 -5.93 4.59 2.56
N LYS A 29 -6.68 4.18 1.55
CA LYS A 29 -6.71 2.78 1.12
C LYS A 29 -5.33 2.34 0.62
N LEU A 30 -4.67 3.18 -0.17
CA LEU A 30 -3.35 2.89 -0.70
C LEU A 30 -2.34 2.67 0.42
N ASN A 31 -2.36 3.55 1.41
CA ASN A 31 -1.48 3.44 2.58
C ASN A 31 -1.64 2.06 3.26
N HIS A 32 -2.87 1.65 3.50
CA HIS A 32 -3.12 0.37 4.16
C HIS A 32 -2.74 -0.82 3.29
N LEU A 33 -2.99 -0.75 1.99
CA LEU A 33 -2.61 -1.83 1.08
C LEU A 33 -1.10 -2.05 1.06
N VAL A 34 -0.32 -0.97 1.03
CA VAL A 34 1.14 -1.08 1.02
C VAL A 34 1.65 -1.65 2.35
N ILE A 35 1.11 -1.17 3.48
CA ILE A 35 1.49 -1.69 4.79
C ILE A 35 1.19 -3.19 4.89
N LEU A 36 0.01 -3.60 4.45
CA LEU A 36 -0.40 -5.01 4.49
C LEU A 36 0.50 -5.86 3.59
N ALA A 37 0.87 -5.35 2.41
CA ALA A 37 1.74 -6.08 1.50
C ALA A 37 3.14 -6.27 2.09
N ASP A 38 3.68 -5.22 2.70
CA ASP A 38 4.99 -5.29 3.34
C ASP A 38 4.97 -6.29 4.50
N TRP A 39 3.94 -6.21 5.33
CA TRP A 39 3.77 -7.12 6.47
C TRP A 39 3.61 -8.56 6.00
N TRP A 40 2.78 -8.79 4.98
CA TRP A 40 2.55 -10.13 4.43
C TRP A 40 3.85 -10.74 3.89
N HIS A 41 4.60 -9.94 3.15
CA HIS A 41 5.86 -10.39 2.56
C HIS A 41 6.88 -10.74 3.64
N LEU A 42 6.98 -9.90 4.66
CA LEU A 42 7.86 -10.18 5.80
C LEU A 42 7.47 -11.48 6.49
N HIS A 43 6.18 -11.69 6.69
CA HIS A 43 5.68 -12.89 7.37
C HIS A 43 5.97 -14.16 6.56
N ARG A 44 5.80 -14.09 5.24
CA ARG A 44 6.01 -15.26 4.38
C ARG A 44 7.46 -15.53 4.05
N ASN A 45 8.25 -14.50 3.84
CA ASN A 45 9.59 -14.63 3.30
C ASN A 45 10.70 -14.19 4.26
N GLY A 46 10.33 -13.63 5.42
CA GLY A 46 11.29 -13.17 6.41
C GLY A 46 12.02 -11.89 6.01
N ILE A 47 11.59 -11.23 4.94
CA ILE A 47 12.24 -10.03 4.41
C ILE A 47 11.15 -8.98 4.11
N ARG A 48 11.40 -7.73 4.48
CA ARG A 48 10.48 -6.65 4.17
C ARG A 48 10.58 -6.23 2.71
N LEU A 49 9.47 -5.73 2.15
CA LEU A 49 9.46 -5.19 0.80
C LEU A 49 10.07 -3.79 0.73
N ILE A 50 9.81 -2.96 1.75
CA ILE A 50 10.24 -1.56 1.76
C ILE A 50 11.13 -1.31 2.97
N ASN A 51 11.94 -0.26 2.88
CA ASN A 51 12.83 0.16 3.96
C ASN A 51 12.28 1.38 4.70
N GLU A 52 10.97 1.48 4.75
CA GLU A 52 10.27 2.56 5.45
C GLU A 52 9.47 1.98 6.59
N THR A 53 9.44 2.67 7.73
CA THR A 53 8.69 2.25 8.90
C THR A 53 7.42 3.09 9.01
N ALA A 54 6.28 2.42 9.20
CA ALA A 54 5.03 3.11 9.45
C ALA A 54 5.08 3.82 10.80
N GLU A 55 4.56 5.06 10.85
CA GLU A 55 4.45 5.82 12.09
C GLU A 55 3.06 5.62 12.69
N ALA A 56 3.01 5.66 14.01
CA ALA A 56 1.73 5.54 14.74
C ALA A 56 1.10 6.93 14.84
N TRP A 57 0.12 7.19 13.99
CA TRP A 57 -0.62 8.44 13.98
C TRP A 57 -2.00 8.21 14.62
N PRO A 58 -2.72 9.29 15.02
CA PRO A 58 -4.04 9.11 15.65
C PRO A 58 -5.02 8.28 14.83
N GLN A 59 -4.94 8.34 13.51
CA GLN A 59 -5.81 7.58 12.61
C GLN A 59 -5.32 6.17 12.30
N GLY A 60 -4.18 5.75 12.89
CA GLY A 60 -3.59 4.45 12.65
C GLY A 60 -2.20 4.53 12.05
N PRO A 61 -1.63 3.41 11.59
CA PRO A 61 -0.28 3.41 11.01
C PRO A 61 -0.27 4.12 9.67
N VAL A 62 0.75 4.97 9.46
CA VAL A 62 0.89 5.76 8.24
C VAL A 62 2.33 5.66 7.74
N LEU A 63 2.49 5.42 6.45
CA LEU A 63 3.78 5.51 5.79
C LEU A 63 4.01 6.97 5.38
N PRO A 64 5.01 7.64 5.97
CA PRO A 64 5.20 9.06 5.72
C PRO A 64 5.38 9.42 4.24
N SER A 65 6.03 8.56 3.45
CA SER A 65 6.24 8.84 2.03
C SER A 65 4.92 8.92 1.27
N ILE A 66 3.94 8.09 1.64
CA ILE A 66 2.62 8.13 1.01
C ILE A 66 1.89 9.41 1.41
N TYR A 67 1.93 9.75 2.70
CA TYR A 67 1.33 11.00 3.17
C TYR A 67 1.89 12.19 2.41
N HIS A 68 3.22 12.30 2.31
CA HIS A 68 3.86 13.44 1.65
C HIS A 68 3.57 13.50 0.15
N GLU A 69 3.47 12.36 -0.51
CA GLU A 69 3.19 12.32 -1.95
C GLU A 69 1.75 12.79 -2.25
N TYR A 70 0.80 12.47 -1.37
CA TYR A 70 -0.62 12.71 -1.64
C TYR A 70 -1.26 13.72 -0.69
N LYS A 71 -0.48 14.46 0.10
CA LYS A 71 -1.03 15.36 1.13
C LYS A 71 -1.85 16.51 0.56
N ASP A 72 -1.58 16.91 -0.68
CA ASP A 72 -2.30 17.99 -1.35
C ASP A 72 -3.62 17.52 -1.96
N GLN A 73 -3.88 16.23 -1.89
CA GLN A 73 -5.10 15.61 -2.35
C GLN A 73 -5.97 15.25 -1.14
N ALA A 74 -7.29 15.33 -1.29
CA ALA A 74 -8.19 14.90 -0.23
C ALA A 74 -7.94 13.43 0.11
N PRO A 75 -7.85 13.06 1.42
CA PRO A 75 -7.55 11.69 1.81
C PRO A 75 -8.49 10.64 1.24
N TRP A 76 -9.72 11.04 0.96
CA TRP A 76 -10.76 10.17 0.41
C TRP A 76 -11.00 10.39 -1.07
N GLY A 77 -10.20 11.28 -1.71
CA GLY A 77 -10.28 11.54 -3.13
C GLY A 77 -9.61 10.45 -3.96
N ALA A 78 -10.15 10.16 -5.13
CA ALA A 78 -9.64 9.08 -5.98
C ALA A 78 -8.25 9.42 -6.53
N ILE A 79 -7.36 8.43 -6.49
CA ILE A 79 -6.06 8.51 -7.17
C ILE A 79 -6.23 7.84 -8.53
N GLU A 80 -6.03 8.60 -9.60
CA GLU A 80 -6.28 8.09 -10.95
C GLU A 80 -5.00 7.72 -11.69
N HIS A 81 -3.87 8.33 -11.34
CA HIS A 81 -2.65 8.16 -12.11
C HIS A 81 -1.48 7.78 -11.22
N PRO A 82 -0.68 6.78 -11.62
CA PRO A 82 0.56 6.46 -10.92
C PRO A 82 1.55 7.63 -11.02
N SER A 83 2.45 7.72 -10.04
CA SER A 83 3.53 8.70 -10.11
C SER A 83 4.50 8.30 -11.22
N ARG A 84 4.86 9.28 -12.05
CA ARG A 84 5.82 9.07 -13.14
C ARG A 84 7.26 9.17 -12.69
N ARG A 85 7.49 9.48 -11.41
CA ARG A 85 8.84 9.62 -10.86
C ARG A 85 9.54 8.30 -10.65
N GLN A 86 8.79 7.19 -10.66
CA GLN A 86 9.35 5.86 -10.43
C GLN A 86 9.03 4.96 -11.62
N PRO A 87 10.00 4.16 -12.07
CA PRO A 87 9.71 3.15 -13.09
C PRO A 87 8.78 2.08 -12.52
N PRO A 88 8.07 1.36 -13.38
CA PRO A 88 7.22 0.25 -12.92
C PRO A 88 8.04 -0.86 -12.29
N LEU A 89 7.37 -1.69 -11.49
CA LEU A 89 8.00 -2.88 -10.93
C LEU A 89 8.38 -3.85 -12.04
N GLU A 90 9.50 -4.53 -11.85
CA GLU A 90 9.92 -5.57 -12.76
C GLU A 90 9.00 -6.78 -12.61
N PRO A 91 8.57 -7.40 -13.73
CA PRO A 91 7.59 -8.49 -13.67
C PRO A 91 8.03 -9.71 -12.88
N GLU A 92 9.33 -9.95 -12.76
CA GLU A 92 9.87 -11.12 -12.07
C GLU A 92 10.22 -10.88 -10.61
N THR A 93 9.91 -9.69 -10.07
CA THR A 93 10.22 -9.42 -8.66
C THR A 93 9.38 -10.28 -7.71
N ASP A 94 9.99 -10.69 -6.60
CA ASP A 94 9.33 -11.46 -5.54
C ASP A 94 8.18 -10.70 -4.89
N ALA A 95 8.11 -9.39 -5.09
CA ALA A 95 7.05 -8.57 -4.54
C ALA A 95 5.68 -8.88 -5.16
N ILE A 96 5.65 -9.25 -6.44
CA ILE A 96 4.39 -9.41 -7.18
C ILE A 96 3.43 -10.41 -6.51
N PRO A 97 3.85 -11.62 -6.10
CA PRO A 97 2.92 -12.54 -5.44
C PRO A 97 2.32 -11.96 -4.16
N SER A 98 3.11 -11.20 -3.39
CA SER A 98 2.62 -10.55 -2.17
C SER A 98 1.60 -9.46 -2.49
N LEU A 99 1.88 -8.63 -3.50
CA LEU A 99 0.96 -7.58 -3.93
C LEU A 99 -0.34 -8.16 -4.46
N GLU A 100 -0.25 -9.22 -5.27
CA GLU A 100 -1.44 -9.90 -5.81
C GLU A 100 -2.30 -10.48 -4.69
N GLN A 101 -1.68 -11.09 -3.69
CA GLN A 101 -2.40 -11.67 -2.56
C GLN A 101 -3.15 -10.59 -1.78
N ILE A 102 -2.50 -9.48 -1.50
CA ILE A 102 -3.13 -8.39 -0.76
C ILE A 102 -4.24 -7.74 -1.58
N TRP A 103 -4.02 -7.53 -2.87
CA TRP A 103 -5.06 -6.97 -3.72
C TRP A 103 -6.29 -7.88 -3.76
N LYS A 104 -6.08 -9.17 -3.99
CA LYS A 104 -7.16 -10.15 -4.06
C LYS A 104 -7.98 -10.18 -2.76
N GLN A 105 -7.31 -10.05 -1.63
CA GLN A 105 -7.97 -10.16 -0.33
C GLN A 105 -8.69 -8.87 0.07
N TYR A 106 -8.17 -7.70 -0.32
CA TYR A 106 -8.64 -6.43 0.23
C TYR A 106 -9.18 -5.43 -0.79
N TYR A 107 -9.15 -5.72 -2.09
CA TYR A 107 -9.51 -4.72 -3.11
C TYR A 107 -10.93 -4.17 -2.92
N LYS A 108 -11.86 -4.95 -2.42
CA LYS A 108 -13.25 -4.55 -2.25
C LYS A 108 -13.53 -3.77 -0.97
N TYR A 109 -12.56 -3.67 -0.07
CA TYR A 109 -12.74 -2.89 1.13
C TYR A 109 -12.42 -1.42 0.86
N THR A 110 -13.19 -0.51 1.51
CA THR A 110 -12.91 0.92 1.41
C THR A 110 -11.73 1.29 2.31
N GLY A 111 -11.15 2.47 2.06
CA GLY A 111 -10.12 2.99 2.93
C GLY A 111 -10.60 3.14 4.37
N GLN A 112 -11.88 3.55 4.55
CA GLN A 112 -12.49 3.67 5.87
C GLN A 112 -12.58 2.33 6.57
N GLN A 113 -12.95 1.28 5.85
CA GLN A 113 -13.03 -0.06 6.43
C GLN A 113 -11.67 -0.57 6.85
N LEU A 114 -10.64 -0.35 6.03
CA LEU A 114 -9.28 -0.75 6.37
C LEU A 114 -8.73 0.04 7.54
N ALA A 115 -8.97 1.35 7.58
CA ALA A 115 -8.54 2.19 8.69
C ALA A 115 -9.20 1.75 10.00
N ARG A 116 -10.50 1.47 9.96
CA ARG A 116 -11.22 0.99 11.14
C ARG A 116 -10.66 -0.34 11.63
N SER A 117 -10.35 -1.24 10.72
CA SER A 117 -9.77 -2.54 11.06
C SER A 117 -8.41 -2.39 11.73
N SER A 118 -7.55 -1.50 11.21
CA SER A 118 -6.21 -1.31 11.79
C SER A 118 -6.25 -0.63 13.15
N MET A 119 -7.34 0.06 13.51
CA MET A 119 -7.52 0.67 14.82
C MET A 119 -8.24 -0.25 15.81
N SER A 120 -8.63 -1.43 15.38
CA SER A 120 -9.29 -2.41 16.24
C SER A 120 -8.32 -2.92 17.31
N PRO A 121 -8.82 -3.20 18.56
CA PRO A 121 -7.97 -3.81 19.59
C PRO A 121 -7.39 -5.16 19.20
N HIS A 122 -8.00 -5.83 18.25
CA HIS A 122 -7.53 -7.13 17.77
C HIS A 122 -6.65 -7.01 16.53
N SER A 123 -6.39 -5.79 16.06
CA SER A 123 -5.51 -5.53 14.94
C SER A 123 -4.06 -5.80 15.35
N PRO A 124 -3.20 -6.28 14.43
CA PRO A 124 -1.78 -6.43 14.69
C PRO A 124 -1.03 -5.10 14.82
N TRP A 125 -1.69 -3.98 14.61
CA TRP A 125 -1.07 -2.64 14.66
C TRP A 125 -1.07 -2.03 16.06
#